data_a073c5afe1ebd53c884c832aebf82cf4
#
_entry.id   a073c5afe1ebd53c884c832aebf82cf4
#
_cell.length_a   1.000
_cell.length_b   1.000
_cell.length_c   1.000
_cell.angle_alpha   90.00
_cell.angle_beta   90.00
_cell.angle_gamma   90.00
#
_symmetry.space_group_name_H-M   'P 1'
#
loop_
_entity.id
_entity.type
_entity.pdbx_description
1 polymer ?
#
loop_
_entity_poly.entity_id
_entity_poly.type
_entity_poly.pdbx_seq_one_letter_code
_entity_poly.pdbx_strand_id
1 'polypeptide(L)'
;MEEEKPILQEIEDKKEKWISRISLWVSVLLTTAIVIWYYQSNPPESPEVVRMRVFFKEKNQDVMKFINIDRNEQIAFAFKKKHPFYMSYIKASTVEQEKIRSLVHVSTDFTPNQYWFNLGFMWVIVFTTFWFLGLMTEACIVLMRRETEARIKNYQKEKEREQRLASDERESPEE
;
A
#
# COMPACT_ATOMS: atom_id res chain seq x y z
N MET A 1 20.46 -32.19 -33.17
CA MET A 1 19.80 -32.21 -31.84
C MET A 1 20.39 -31.23 -30.82
N GLU A 2 21.49 -30.53 -31.11
CA GLU A 2 22.09 -29.54 -30.19
C GLU A 2 21.62 -28.10 -30.39
N GLU A 3 21.03 -27.74 -31.53
CA GLU A 3 20.55 -26.38 -31.82
C GLU A 3 19.16 -26.05 -31.25
N GLU A 4 18.35 -27.02 -30.84
CA GLU A 4 17.03 -26.75 -30.25
C GLU A 4 17.07 -26.28 -28.80
N LYS A 5 18.12 -26.61 -28.05
CA LYS A 5 18.28 -26.21 -26.63
C LYS A 5 18.36 -24.68 -26.40
N PRO A 6 19.14 -23.90 -27.20
CA PRO A 6 19.24 -22.47 -26.99
C PRO A 6 17.94 -21.71 -27.29
N ILE A 7 17.14 -22.19 -28.28
CA ILE A 7 15.87 -21.56 -28.64
C ILE A 7 14.81 -21.73 -27.53
N LEU A 8 14.71 -22.94 -26.98
CA LEU A 8 13.78 -23.21 -25.87
C LEU A 8 14.13 -22.39 -24.62
N GLN A 9 15.40 -22.25 -24.31
CA GLN A 9 15.88 -21.48 -23.18
C GLN A 9 15.59 -19.99 -23.35
N GLU A 10 15.75 -19.45 -24.56
CA GLU A 10 15.43 -18.04 -24.88
C GLU A 10 13.92 -17.76 -24.77
N ILE A 11 13.07 -18.71 -25.15
CA ILE A 11 11.61 -18.60 -25.02
C ILE A 11 11.18 -18.63 -23.55
N GLU A 12 11.82 -19.46 -22.72
CA GLU A 12 11.56 -19.52 -21.28
C GLU A 12 11.97 -18.24 -20.58
N ASP A 13 13.16 -17.70 -20.87
CA ASP A 13 13.63 -16.42 -20.33
C ASP A 13 12.71 -15.24 -20.70
N LYS A 14 12.17 -15.24 -21.91
CA LYS A 14 11.19 -14.23 -22.35
C LYS A 14 9.87 -14.35 -21.57
N LYS A 15 9.39 -15.57 -21.33
CA LYS A 15 8.16 -15.83 -20.57
C LYS A 15 8.32 -15.41 -19.10
N GLU A 16 9.43 -15.72 -18.46
CA GLU A 16 9.71 -15.31 -17.07
C GLU A 16 9.72 -13.78 -16.94
N LYS A 17 10.43 -13.09 -17.83
CA LYS A 17 10.43 -11.62 -17.85
C LYS A 17 9.04 -11.01 -18.08
N TRP A 18 8.19 -11.66 -18.84
CA TRP A 18 6.83 -11.20 -19.10
C TRP A 18 5.92 -11.39 -17.88
N ILE A 19 6.03 -12.52 -17.18
CA ILE A 19 5.28 -12.82 -15.94
C ILE A 19 5.65 -11.80 -14.84
N SER A 20 6.94 -11.54 -14.66
CA SER A 20 7.41 -10.54 -13.67
C SER A 20 6.87 -9.13 -13.96
N ARG A 21 6.82 -8.72 -15.25
CA ARG A 21 6.20 -7.45 -15.64
C ARG A 21 4.70 -7.39 -15.35
N ILE A 22 3.97 -8.49 -15.63
CA ILE A 22 2.53 -8.55 -15.33
C ILE A 22 2.31 -8.44 -13.83
N SER A 23 3.06 -9.18 -13.01
CA SER A 23 2.97 -9.12 -11.54
C SER A 23 3.16 -7.70 -11.03
N LEU A 24 4.13 -6.96 -11.57
CA LEU A 24 4.37 -5.57 -11.21
C LEU A 24 3.17 -4.67 -11.57
N TRP A 25 2.64 -4.77 -12.79
CA TRP A 25 1.49 -3.97 -13.21
C TRP A 25 0.22 -4.29 -12.42
N VAL A 26 -0.02 -5.56 -12.11
CA VAL A 26 -1.15 -5.98 -11.27
C VAL A 26 -0.99 -5.40 -9.86
N SER A 27 0.21 -5.42 -9.29
CA SER A 27 0.48 -4.81 -7.97
C SER A 27 0.22 -3.31 -7.97
N VAL A 28 0.65 -2.58 -9.01
CA VAL A 28 0.39 -1.14 -9.16
C VAL A 28 -1.11 -0.85 -9.23
N LEU A 29 -1.85 -1.60 -10.06
CA LEU A 29 -3.29 -1.40 -10.25
C LEU A 29 -4.07 -1.69 -8.96
N LEU A 30 -3.79 -2.79 -8.28
CA LEU A 30 -4.44 -3.15 -7.00
C LEU A 30 -4.14 -2.12 -5.93
N THR A 31 -2.87 -1.72 -5.78
CA THR A 31 -2.48 -0.69 -4.81
C THR A 31 -3.19 0.62 -5.08
N THR A 32 -3.22 1.06 -6.33
CA THR A 32 -3.87 2.32 -6.72
C THR A 32 -5.37 2.26 -6.44
N ALA A 33 -6.04 1.14 -6.73
CA ALA A 33 -7.46 0.94 -6.43
C ALA A 33 -7.75 1.02 -4.92
N ILE A 34 -6.92 0.39 -4.08
CA ILE A 34 -7.05 0.45 -2.61
C ILE A 34 -6.86 1.87 -2.10
N VAL A 35 -5.86 2.60 -2.61
CA VAL A 35 -5.60 3.99 -2.19
C VAL A 35 -6.73 4.92 -2.63
N ILE A 36 -7.28 4.75 -3.82
CA ILE A 36 -8.44 5.52 -4.28
C ILE A 36 -9.66 5.24 -3.39
N TRP A 37 -9.90 3.96 -3.07
CA TRP A 37 -10.99 3.59 -2.16
C TRP A 37 -10.79 4.21 -0.77
N TYR A 38 -9.59 4.17 -0.22
CA TYR A 38 -9.26 4.81 1.06
C TYR A 38 -9.48 6.31 1.01
N TYR A 39 -9.03 6.99 -0.05
CA TYR A 39 -9.22 8.43 -0.25
C TYR A 39 -10.70 8.80 -0.31
N GLN A 40 -11.53 8.02 -0.98
CA GLN A 40 -12.98 8.24 -1.05
C GLN A 40 -13.67 8.03 0.30
N SER A 41 -13.22 7.04 1.06
CA SER A 41 -13.77 6.72 2.39
C SER A 41 -13.30 7.69 3.48
N ASN A 42 -12.12 8.28 3.32
CA ASN A 42 -11.48 9.20 4.28
C ASN A 42 -10.98 10.45 3.54
N PRO A 43 -11.88 11.32 3.09
CA PRO A 43 -11.49 12.52 2.36
C PRO A 43 -10.62 13.44 3.23
N PRO A 44 -9.67 14.19 2.64
CA PRO A 44 -8.89 15.17 3.38
C PRO A 44 -9.79 16.25 3.96
N GLU A 45 -9.36 16.83 5.07
CA GLU A 45 -10.05 17.97 5.65
C GLU A 45 -10.13 19.14 4.66
N SER A 46 -11.22 19.91 4.76
CA SER A 46 -11.38 21.08 3.89
C SER A 46 -10.24 22.09 4.11
N PRO A 47 -9.83 22.85 3.08
CA PRO A 47 -8.76 23.84 3.21
C PRO A 47 -9.02 24.89 4.30
N GLU A 48 -10.28 25.13 4.62
CA GLU A 48 -10.67 26.07 5.70
C GLU A 48 -10.37 25.50 7.07
N VAL A 49 -10.70 24.23 7.29
CA VAL A 49 -10.38 23.52 8.54
C VAL A 49 -8.87 23.40 8.73
N VAL A 50 -8.14 23.07 7.68
CA VAL A 50 -6.67 23.01 7.72
C VAL A 50 -6.08 24.37 8.11
N ARG A 51 -6.53 25.48 7.49
CA ARG A 51 -6.08 26.83 7.85
C ARG A 51 -6.40 27.18 9.30
N MET A 52 -7.57 26.78 9.78
CA MET A 52 -7.98 27.00 11.16
C MET A 52 -7.10 26.22 12.13
N ARG A 53 -6.76 24.97 11.85
CA ARG A 53 -5.85 24.16 12.66
C ARG A 53 -4.42 24.72 12.71
N VAL A 54 -3.91 25.20 11.57
CA VAL A 54 -2.61 25.89 11.52
C VAL A 54 -2.63 27.12 12.42
N PHE A 55 -3.67 27.93 12.31
CA PHE A 55 -3.84 29.11 13.19
C PHE A 55 -3.90 28.72 14.68
N PHE A 56 -4.62 27.65 15.03
CA PHE A 56 -4.68 27.16 16.42
C PHE A 56 -3.32 26.67 16.91
N LYS A 57 -2.55 26.02 16.07
CA LYS A 57 -1.19 25.58 16.42
C LYS A 57 -0.26 26.78 16.66
N GLU A 58 -0.24 27.74 15.74
CA GLU A 58 0.63 28.91 15.81
C GLU A 58 0.28 29.86 16.97
N LYS A 59 -1.01 30.00 17.25
CA LYS A 59 -1.54 30.91 18.29
C LYS A 59 -2.16 30.17 19.46
N ASN A 60 -1.69 28.96 19.73
CA ASN A 60 -2.27 28.07 20.74
C ASN A 60 -2.48 28.75 22.09
N GLN A 61 -1.47 29.46 22.63
CA GLN A 61 -1.56 30.13 23.92
C GLN A 61 -2.63 31.23 23.94
N ASP A 62 -2.70 32.05 22.88
CA ASP A 62 -3.69 33.13 22.77
C ASP A 62 -5.10 32.55 22.64
N VAL A 63 -5.27 31.51 21.85
CA VAL A 63 -6.56 30.83 21.61
C VAL A 63 -7.04 30.13 22.87
N MET A 64 -6.16 29.40 23.56
CA MET A 64 -6.49 28.71 24.81
C MET A 64 -6.85 29.71 25.91
N LYS A 65 -6.11 30.81 26.02
CA LYS A 65 -6.46 31.90 26.95
C LYS A 65 -7.84 32.47 26.64
N PHE A 66 -8.11 32.77 25.36
CA PHE A 66 -9.37 33.34 24.91
C PHE A 66 -10.59 32.42 25.19
N ILE A 67 -10.45 31.13 24.99
CA ILE A 67 -11.55 30.18 25.21
C ILE A 67 -11.89 30.03 26.69
N ASN A 68 -10.93 30.23 27.60
CA ASN A 68 -11.06 29.98 29.03
C ASN A 68 -11.42 31.23 29.84
N ILE A 69 -11.48 32.42 29.23
CA ILE A 69 -11.90 33.66 29.93
C ILE A 69 -13.40 33.91 29.79
N ASP A 70 -13.96 34.73 30.64
CA ASP A 70 -15.36 35.09 30.65
C ASP A 70 -15.79 35.84 29.37
N ARG A 71 -17.09 35.76 29.05
CA ARG A 71 -17.63 36.31 27.80
C ARG A 71 -17.35 37.81 27.62
N ASN A 72 -17.40 38.59 28.67
CA ASN A 72 -17.10 40.04 28.62
C ASN A 72 -15.64 40.28 28.26
N GLU A 73 -14.74 39.48 28.84
CA GLU A 73 -13.31 39.52 28.55
C GLU A 73 -13.01 39.01 27.16
N GLN A 74 -13.76 37.97 26.68
CA GLN A 74 -13.66 37.51 25.31
C GLN A 74 -13.94 38.59 24.29
N ILE A 75 -14.98 39.43 24.54
CA ILE A 75 -15.32 40.54 23.67
C ILE A 75 -14.18 41.56 23.62
N ALA A 76 -13.65 41.95 24.78
CA ALA A 76 -12.53 42.87 24.87
C ALA A 76 -11.27 42.32 24.17
N PHE A 77 -10.99 41.03 24.36
CA PHE A 77 -9.87 40.34 23.72
C PHE A 77 -9.99 40.31 22.19
N ALA A 78 -11.20 40.01 21.69
CA ALA A 78 -11.49 39.96 20.23
C ALA A 78 -11.29 41.34 19.59
N PHE A 79 -11.73 42.41 20.23
CA PHE A 79 -11.49 43.78 19.74
C PHE A 79 -10.01 44.14 19.74
N LYS A 80 -9.24 43.69 20.74
CA LYS A 80 -7.80 43.95 20.84
C LYS A 80 -7.00 43.23 19.77
N LYS A 81 -7.32 41.95 19.51
CA LYS A 81 -6.57 41.11 18.55
C LYS A 81 -6.98 41.32 17.10
N LYS A 82 -8.17 41.85 16.83
CA LYS A 82 -8.74 42.17 15.50
C LYS A 82 -8.69 41.00 14.50
N HIS A 83 -8.64 39.77 14.97
CA HIS A 83 -8.63 38.57 14.09
C HIS A 83 -10.04 38.01 13.92
N PRO A 84 -10.49 37.67 12.69
CA PRO A 84 -11.87 37.26 12.42
C PRO A 84 -12.33 36.04 13.22
N PHE A 85 -11.43 35.14 13.55
CA PHE A 85 -11.73 33.95 14.35
C PHE A 85 -12.39 34.31 15.70
N TYR A 86 -11.83 35.27 16.47
CA TYR A 86 -12.34 35.60 17.79
C TYR A 86 -13.78 36.15 17.74
N MET A 87 -14.06 36.96 16.73
CA MET A 87 -15.41 37.51 16.54
C MET A 87 -16.41 36.43 16.07
N SER A 88 -15.99 35.53 15.21
CA SER A 88 -16.81 34.40 14.78
C SER A 88 -17.12 33.44 15.94
N TYR A 89 -16.13 33.15 16.80
CA TYR A 89 -16.34 32.29 17.98
C TYR A 89 -17.39 32.91 18.96
N ILE A 90 -17.36 34.22 19.22
CA ILE A 90 -18.32 34.87 20.11
C ILE A 90 -19.74 34.79 19.55
N LYS A 91 -19.90 34.83 18.20
CA LYS A 91 -21.19 34.75 17.53
C LYS A 91 -21.69 33.31 17.30
N ALA A 92 -20.80 32.34 17.46
CA ALA A 92 -21.12 30.93 17.26
C ALA A 92 -22.06 30.41 18.35
N SER A 93 -22.89 29.43 18.00
CA SER A 93 -23.73 28.70 18.94
C SER A 93 -22.86 27.90 19.94
N THR A 94 -23.45 27.51 21.07
CA THR A 94 -22.77 26.70 22.09
C THR A 94 -22.24 25.40 21.53
N VAL A 95 -22.98 24.75 20.61
CA VAL A 95 -22.55 23.51 19.95
C VAL A 95 -21.33 23.72 19.04
N GLU A 96 -21.30 24.85 18.32
CA GLU A 96 -20.16 25.20 17.47
C GLU A 96 -18.95 25.59 18.29
N GLN A 97 -19.13 26.30 19.39
CA GLN A 97 -18.05 26.64 20.34
C GLN A 97 -17.41 25.38 20.92
N GLU A 98 -18.21 24.37 21.27
CA GLU A 98 -17.71 23.08 21.77
C GLU A 98 -16.92 22.32 20.72
N LYS A 99 -17.40 22.30 19.47
CA LYS A 99 -16.63 21.74 18.34
C LYS A 99 -15.31 22.47 18.13
N ILE A 100 -15.30 23.80 18.23
CA ILE A 100 -14.07 24.58 18.09
C ILE A 100 -13.11 24.26 19.25
N ARG A 101 -13.61 24.15 20.50
CA ARG A 101 -12.79 23.77 21.65
C ARG A 101 -12.11 22.41 21.46
N SER A 102 -12.87 21.40 21.04
CA SER A 102 -12.29 20.08 20.76
C SER A 102 -11.24 20.13 19.65
N LEU A 103 -11.48 20.94 18.62
CA LEU A 103 -10.55 21.12 17.50
C LEU A 103 -9.23 21.81 17.95
N VAL A 104 -9.30 22.77 18.87
CA VAL A 104 -8.11 23.45 19.41
C VAL A 104 -7.22 22.45 20.16
N HIS A 105 -7.81 21.59 21.00
CA HIS A 105 -7.05 20.57 21.72
C HIS A 105 -6.33 19.59 20.80
N VAL A 106 -7.00 19.13 19.72
CA VAL A 106 -6.43 18.17 18.76
C VAL A 106 -5.43 18.84 17.79
N SER A 107 -5.44 20.19 17.71
CA SER A 107 -4.59 20.90 16.73
C SER A 107 -3.16 21.17 17.21
N THR A 108 -2.82 20.89 18.44
CA THR A 108 -1.46 21.08 18.99
C THR A 108 -0.40 20.31 18.18
N ASP A 109 -0.69 19.07 17.81
CA ASP A 109 0.22 18.19 17.08
C ASP A 109 -0.06 18.14 15.57
N PHE A 110 -0.94 19.02 15.08
CA PHE A 110 -1.35 19.02 13.69
C PHE A 110 -0.21 19.36 12.74
N THR A 111 -0.05 18.54 11.69
CA THR A 111 0.89 18.78 10.61
C THR A 111 0.11 18.83 9.28
N PRO A 112 0.10 19.97 8.55
CA PRO A 112 -0.77 20.18 7.39
C PRO A 112 -0.64 19.11 6.29
N ASN A 113 0.58 18.59 6.12
CA ASN A 113 0.87 17.61 5.06
C ASN A 113 0.78 16.15 5.54
N GLN A 114 0.43 15.91 6.80
CA GLN A 114 0.43 14.56 7.38
C GLN A 114 -0.50 13.60 6.65
N TYR A 115 -1.66 14.08 6.22
CA TYR A 115 -2.60 13.27 5.44
C TYR A 115 -1.98 12.75 4.14
N TRP A 116 -1.36 13.63 3.37
CA TRP A 116 -0.72 13.28 2.09
C TRP A 116 0.50 12.40 2.28
N PHE A 117 1.28 12.65 3.32
CA PHE A 117 2.40 11.81 3.69
C PHE A 117 1.94 10.40 4.07
N ASN A 118 0.91 10.28 4.91
CA ASN A 118 0.35 8.98 5.30
C ASN A 118 -0.24 8.23 4.09
N LEU A 119 -0.92 8.93 3.18
CA LEU A 119 -1.46 8.35 1.96
C LEU A 119 -0.35 7.80 1.05
N GLY A 120 0.71 8.58 0.84
CA GLY A 120 1.88 8.15 0.08
C GLY A 120 2.61 6.96 0.72
N PHE A 121 2.79 7.01 2.03
CA PHE A 121 3.42 5.92 2.79
C PHE A 121 2.60 4.63 2.73
N MET A 122 1.28 4.74 2.88
CA MET A 122 0.35 3.62 2.70
C MET A 122 0.47 3.02 1.30
N TRP A 123 0.55 3.86 0.25
CA TRP A 123 0.73 3.39 -1.12
C TRP A 123 2.01 2.55 -1.26
N VAL A 124 3.14 3.03 -0.71
CA VAL A 124 4.43 2.31 -0.75
C VAL A 124 4.35 0.97 -0.02
N ILE A 125 3.77 0.93 1.18
CA ILE A 125 3.64 -0.31 1.96
C ILE A 125 2.77 -1.33 1.21
N VAL A 126 1.60 -0.93 0.75
CA VAL A 126 0.67 -1.82 0.05
C VAL A 126 1.28 -2.32 -1.26
N PHE A 127 1.94 -1.43 -2.02
CA PHE A 127 2.64 -1.80 -3.25
C PHE A 127 3.75 -2.81 -2.99
N THR A 128 4.63 -2.56 -2.04
CA THR A 128 5.74 -3.47 -1.72
C THR A 128 5.24 -4.84 -1.25
N THR A 129 4.14 -4.87 -0.51
CA THR A 129 3.50 -6.11 -0.06
C THR A 129 2.98 -6.93 -1.25
N PHE A 130 2.21 -6.33 -2.15
CA PHE A 130 1.69 -7.04 -3.33
C PHE A 130 2.80 -7.46 -4.28
N TRP A 131 3.79 -6.62 -4.50
CA TRP A 131 4.93 -6.95 -5.34
C TRP A 131 5.72 -8.13 -4.77
N PHE A 132 6.00 -8.13 -3.46
CA PHE A 132 6.67 -9.24 -2.78
C PHE A 132 5.87 -10.54 -2.87
N LEU A 133 4.55 -10.49 -2.65
CA LEU A 133 3.67 -11.65 -2.84
C LEU A 133 3.70 -12.17 -4.28
N GLY A 134 3.74 -11.27 -5.27
CA GLY A 134 3.90 -11.62 -6.67
C GLY A 134 5.20 -12.37 -6.95
N LEU A 135 6.33 -11.87 -6.43
CA LEU A 135 7.64 -12.52 -6.57
C LEU A 135 7.67 -13.91 -5.88
N MET A 136 7.07 -14.03 -4.70
CA MET A 136 6.96 -15.30 -4.00
C MET A 136 6.14 -16.33 -4.79
N THR A 137 5.03 -15.90 -5.38
CA THR A 137 4.18 -16.75 -6.22
C THR A 137 4.95 -17.24 -7.46
N GLU A 138 5.70 -16.36 -8.11
CA GLU A 138 6.55 -16.68 -9.25
C GLU A 138 7.61 -17.72 -8.86
N ALA A 139 8.31 -17.50 -7.75
CA ALA A 139 9.30 -18.46 -7.25
C ALA A 139 8.69 -19.84 -6.95
N CYS A 140 7.50 -19.89 -6.36
CA CYS A 140 6.79 -21.15 -6.11
C CYS A 140 6.43 -21.87 -7.41
N ILE A 141 5.95 -21.15 -8.45
CA ILE A 141 5.62 -21.74 -9.75
C ILE A 141 6.86 -22.34 -10.42
N VAL A 142 7.99 -21.64 -10.38
CA VAL A 142 9.26 -22.11 -10.94
C VAL A 142 9.74 -23.38 -10.22
N LEU A 143 9.67 -23.41 -8.89
CA LEU A 143 10.03 -24.59 -8.10
C LEU A 143 9.15 -25.80 -8.42
N MET A 144 7.83 -25.62 -8.49
CA MET A 144 6.90 -26.69 -8.83
C MET A 144 7.16 -27.26 -10.25
N ARG A 145 7.48 -26.40 -11.22
CA ARG A 145 7.85 -26.84 -12.57
C ARG A 145 9.11 -27.71 -12.56
N ARG A 146 10.17 -27.28 -11.88
CA ARG A 146 11.43 -28.04 -11.76
C ARG A 146 11.20 -29.41 -11.13
N GLU A 147 10.39 -29.49 -10.08
CA GLU A 147 10.03 -30.78 -9.49
C GLU A 147 9.26 -31.70 -10.43
N THR A 148 8.31 -31.11 -11.17
CA THR A 148 7.51 -31.89 -12.14
C THR A 148 8.37 -32.44 -13.27
N GLU A 149 9.28 -31.61 -13.81
CA GLU A 149 10.25 -32.04 -14.82
C GLU A 149 11.18 -33.12 -14.32
N ALA A 150 11.67 -33.00 -13.09
CA ALA A 150 12.52 -34.03 -12.48
C ALA A 150 11.77 -35.37 -12.31
N ARG A 151 10.50 -35.32 -11.90
CA ARG A 151 9.65 -36.52 -11.79
C ARG A 151 9.41 -37.17 -13.17
N ILE A 152 9.14 -36.38 -14.19
CA ILE A 152 8.93 -36.91 -15.58
C ILE A 152 10.24 -37.57 -16.08
N LYS A 153 11.40 -36.92 -15.89
CA LYS A 153 12.69 -37.50 -16.30
C LYS A 153 12.99 -38.79 -15.56
N ASN A 154 12.70 -38.87 -14.28
CA ASN A 154 12.91 -40.10 -13.51
C ASN A 154 11.99 -41.24 -14.02
N TYR A 155 10.72 -40.95 -14.27
CA TYR A 155 9.77 -41.91 -14.82
C TYR A 155 10.19 -42.40 -16.20
N GLN A 156 10.68 -41.53 -17.09
CA GLN A 156 11.19 -41.92 -18.41
C GLN A 156 12.41 -42.85 -18.30
N LYS A 157 13.35 -42.53 -17.40
CA LYS A 157 14.54 -43.40 -17.17
C LYS A 157 14.15 -44.77 -16.62
N GLU A 158 13.15 -44.83 -15.75
CA GLU A 158 12.67 -46.09 -15.17
C GLU A 158 12.01 -46.95 -16.27
N LYS A 159 11.19 -46.36 -17.13
CA LYS A 159 10.58 -47.04 -18.27
C LYS A 159 11.61 -47.52 -19.29
N GLU A 160 12.65 -46.72 -19.57
CA GLU A 160 13.76 -47.15 -20.44
C GLU A 160 14.55 -48.34 -19.84
N ARG A 161 14.74 -48.38 -18.52
CA ARG A 161 15.38 -49.52 -17.83
C ARG A 161 14.53 -50.79 -17.93
N GLU A 162 13.23 -50.66 -17.69
CA GLU A 162 12.31 -51.80 -17.83
C GLU A 162 12.31 -52.38 -19.27
N GLN A 163 12.31 -51.46 -20.26
CA GLN A 163 12.36 -51.90 -21.66
C GLN A 163 13.67 -52.62 -22.02
N ARG A 164 14.80 -52.16 -21.50
CA ARG A 164 16.11 -52.82 -21.68
C ARG A 164 16.13 -54.21 -21.05
N LEU A 165 15.65 -54.33 -19.80
CA LEU A 165 15.56 -55.60 -19.11
C LEU A 165 14.67 -56.61 -19.88
N ALA A 166 13.52 -56.14 -20.37
CA ALA A 166 12.62 -56.97 -21.15
C ALA A 166 13.19 -57.38 -22.54
N SER A 167 14.11 -56.58 -23.12
CA SER A 167 14.81 -56.97 -24.34
C SER A 167 15.93 -57.96 -24.08
N ASP A 168 16.69 -57.81 -23.00
CA ASP A 168 17.76 -58.72 -22.59
C ASP A 168 17.23 -60.14 -22.24
N GLU A 169 16.05 -60.20 -21.59
CA GLU A 169 15.38 -61.50 -21.32
C GLU A 169 14.91 -62.22 -22.57
N ARG A 170 14.64 -61.52 -23.67
CA ARG A 170 14.24 -62.12 -24.95
C ARG A 170 15.42 -62.63 -25.79
N GLU A 171 16.64 -62.08 -25.55
CA GLU A 171 17.85 -62.43 -26.28
C GLU A 171 18.67 -63.54 -25.59
N SER A 172 18.33 -63.96 -24.36
CA SER A 172 18.96 -65.12 -23.74
C SER A 172 18.37 -66.42 -24.39
N PRO A 173 19.09 -67.11 -25.26
CA PRO A 173 18.63 -68.35 -25.82
C PRO A 173 18.56 -69.41 -24.72
N GLU A 174 17.44 -70.17 -24.74
CA GLU A 174 17.31 -71.42 -23.97
C GLU A 174 18.42 -72.39 -24.41
N GLU A 175 19.46 -72.62 -23.53
CA GLU A 175 20.35 -73.72 -23.64
C GLU A 175 19.73 -75.04 -23.12
#